data_139adf5185bd531cfdcd2da8a0ae973e
#
_entry.id   139adf5185bd531cfdcd2da8a0ae973e
#
_cell.length_a   1.000
_cell.length_b   1.000
_cell.length_c   1.000
_cell.angle_alpha   90.00
_cell.angle_beta   90.00
_cell.angle_gamma   90.00
#
_symmetry.space_group_name_H-M   'P 1'
#
loop_
_entity.id
_entity.type
_entity.pdbx_description
1 polymer ?
#
loop_
_entity_poly.entity_id
_entity_poly.type
_entity_poly.pdbx_seq_one_letter_code
_entity_poly.pdbx_strand_id
1 'polypeptide(L)'
;MNIKQIQRNKDVINECEDLEYLDKFDSYPVFMGCVNQPIKDDILIDMQWGISKNSGIIQLSSLLPLDVLYSEDHGAGVVGTMWLDHHKEFAKFIQKQSPQSILEIGGSHGILSREYKKMNDIDWTILEPNPVPAADVDAVFIKGFFDDKFIFNGEIDAIVHSH
;
A
#
# COMPACT_ATOMS: atom_id res chain seq x y z
N MET A 1 12.15 15.81 -14.31
CA MET A 1 10.92 16.32 -13.64
C MET A 1 11.32 16.79 -12.24
N ASN A 2 10.91 17.99 -11.79
CA ASN A 2 11.24 18.43 -10.45
C ASN A 2 10.12 18.02 -9.50
N ILE A 3 10.27 16.89 -8.81
CA ILE A 3 9.27 16.37 -7.88
C ILE A 3 9.42 17.07 -6.54
N LYS A 4 8.37 17.76 -6.10
CA LYS A 4 8.35 18.42 -4.80
C LYS A 4 8.05 17.36 -3.72
N GLN A 5 9.07 17.02 -2.95
CA GLN A 5 8.93 16.13 -1.81
C GLN A 5 8.12 16.77 -0.68
N ILE A 6 7.41 15.96 0.08
CA ILE A 6 6.68 16.34 1.28
C ILE A 6 7.61 16.15 2.48
N GLN A 7 7.90 17.23 3.20
CA GLN A 7 8.75 17.15 4.40
C GLN A 7 7.93 16.68 5.59
N ARG A 8 8.47 15.70 6.32
CA ARG A 8 7.93 15.18 7.56
C ARG A 8 8.92 15.48 8.70
N ASN A 9 8.50 16.31 9.63
CA ASN A 9 9.28 16.70 10.80
C ASN A 9 8.74 16.12 12.11
N LYS A 10 7.62 15.37 12.04
CA LYS A 10 6.96 14.77 13.20
C LYS A 10 7.07 13.27 13.18
N ASP A 11 7.23 12.72 14.37
CA ASP A 11 7.08 11.30 14.64
C ASP A 11 5.66 10.82 14.28
N VAL A 12 5.55 9.72 13.55
CA VAL A 12 4.24 9.18 13.08
C VAL A 12 3.46 8.49 14.19
N ILE A 13 4.06 8.26 15.36
CA ILE A 13 3.41 7.56 16.49
C ILE A 13 2.81 8.56 17.48
N ASN A 14 3.60 9.57 17.87
CA ASN A 14 3.24 10.50 18.94
C ASN A 14 3.13 11.97 18.51
N GLU A 15 3.34 12.26 17.21
CA GLU A 15 3.28 13.58 16.59
C GLU A 15 4.30 14.61 17.15
N CYS A 16 5.29 14.16 17.92
CA CYS A 16 6.34 15.05 18.44
C CYS A 16 7.29 15.49 17.31
N GLU A 17 7.72 16.76 17.39
CA GLU A 17 8.71 17.33 16.47
C GLU A 17 10.14 17.05 17.00
N ASP A 18 10.53 15.78 17.01
CA ASP A 18 11.78 15.32 17.61
C ASP A 18 12.61 14.41 16.69
N LEU A 19 12.32 14.45 15.39
CA LEU A 19 13.07 13.68 14.41
C LEU A 19 14.47 14.27 14.23
N GLU A 20 15.47 13.42 14.45
CA GLU A 20 16.86 13.71 14.12
C GLU A 20 17.25 13.01 12.82
N TYR A 21 18.16 13.63 12.08
CA TYR A 21 18.76 13.03 10.91
C TYR A 21 19.45 11.71 11.27
N LEU A 22 19.13 10.65 10.54
CA LEU A 22 19.76 9.34 10.71
C LEU A 22 20.73 9.03 9.56
N ASP A 23 20.20 9.02 8.32
CA ASP A 23 20.97 8.66 7.13
C ASP A 23 20.28 9.16 5.85
N LYS A 24 21.00 9.13 4.74
CA LYS A 24 20.49 9.50 3.42
C LYS A 24 21.13 8.66 2.30
N PHE A 25 20.30 8.20 1.38
CA PHE A 25 20.73 7.69 0.09
C PHE A 25 20.53 8.75 -0.97
N ASP A 26 21.62 9.22 -1.55
CA ASP A 26 21.57 10.21 -2.65
C ASP A 26 21.12 9.54 -3.95
N SER A 27 20.28 10.24 -4.72
CA SER A 27 19.87 9.83 -6.06
C SER A 27 19.30 8.39 -6.09
N TYR A 28 18.45 8.06 -5.15
CA TYR A 28 17.82 6.75 -5.06
C TYR A 28 16.69 6.61 -6.10
N PRO A 29 16.58 5.49 -6.82
CA PRO A 29 15.52 5.30 -7.81
C PRO A 29 14.15 5.22 -7.13
N VAL A 30 13.18 5.97 -7.67
CA VAL A 30 11.80 5.98 -7.16
C VAL A 30 11.12 4.63 -7.38
N PHE A 31 11.34 4.04 -8.54
CA PHE A 31 10.79 2.74 -8.91
C PHE A 31 11.89 1.69 -8.89
N MET A 32 11.82 0.77 -7.93
CA MET A 32 12.80 -0.32 -7.80
C MET A 32 12.38 -1.61 -8.50
N GLY A 33 11.26 -1.61 -9.19
CA GLY A 33 10.76 -2.75 -9.93
C GLY A 33 11.32 -2.82 -11.36
N CYS A 34 10.86 -3.82 -12.11
CA CYS A 34 11.10 -3.87 -13.54
C CYS A 34 10.26 -2.81 -14.24
N VAL A 35 10.90 -1.77 -14.74
CA VAL A 35 10.29 -0.72 -15.55
C VAL A 35 10.68 -0.89 -17.01
N ASN A 36 9.82 -0.46 -17.93
CA ASN A 36 10.07 -0.60 -19.37
C ASN A 36 10.92 0.53 -19.95
N GLN A 37 11.12 1.61 -19.20
CA GLN A 37 11.92 2.75 -19.64
C GLN A 37 13.43 2.48 -19.55
N PRO A 38 14.26 3.15 -20.37
CA PRO A 38 15.70 3.14 -20.23
C PRO A 38 16.16 3.74 -18.89
N ILE A 39 17.23 3.24 -18.29
CA ILE A 39 17.80 3.71 -17.00
C ILE A 39 18.01 5.23 -16.96
N LYS A 40 18.36 5.85 -18.09
CA LYS A 40 18.55 7.31 -18.18
C LYS A 40 17.28 8.13 -17.92
N ASP A 41 16.13 7.48 -18.02
CA ASP A 41 14.81 8.10 -17.82
C ASP A 41 14.25 7.80 -16.42
N ASP A 42 15.00 7.08 -15.57
CA ASP A 42 14.63 6.80 -14.19
C ASP A 42 14.51 8.09 -13.38
N ILE A 43 13.48 8.12 -12.55
CA ILE A 43 13.30 9.20 -11.59
C ILE A 43 14.14 8.88 -10.36
N LEU A 44 15.11 9.75 -10.09
CA LEU A 44 16.00 9.63 -8.94
C LEU A 44 15.71 10.75 -7.95
N ILE A 45 15.65 10.42 -6.67
CA ILE A 45 15.47 11.38 -5.57
C ILE A 45 16.32 10.98 -4.36
N ASP A 46 16.55 11.92 -3.48
CA ASP A 46 17.19 11.62 -2.19
C ASP A 46 16.19 10.96 -1.26
N MET A 47 16.56 9.81 -0.70
CA MET A 47 15.80 9.09 0.31
C MET A 47 16.43 9.38 1.68
N GLN A 48 15.79 10.21 2.49
CA GLN A 48 16.30 10.64 3.78
C GLN A 48 15.51 10.01 4.94
N TRP A 49 16.25 9.50 5.92
CA TRP A 49 15.71 8.88 7.12
C TRP A 49 15.94 9.74 8.34
N GLY A 50 14.96 9.75 9.24
CA GLY A 50 15.05 10.33 10.56
C GLY A 50 14.70 9.31 11.64
N ILE A 51 15.21 9.55 12.85
CA ILE A 51 14.88 8.78 14.05
C ILE A 51 14.26 9.70 15.10
N SER A 52 13.15 9.27 15.70
CA SER A 52 12.57 9.98 16.86
C SER A 52 13.33 9.63 18.13
N LYS A 53 13.69 10.65 18.91
CA LYS A 53 14.32 10.44 20.22
C LYS A 53 13.37 9.84 21.25
N ASN A 54 12.08 10.18 21.17
CA ASN A 54 11.10 9.75 22.16
C ASN A 54 10.61 8.34 21.93
N SER A 55 10.23 8.00 20.69
CA SER A 55 9.67 6.69 20.35
C SER A 55 10.72 5.69 19.86
N GLY A 56 11.86 6.17 19.36
CA GLY A 56 12.87 5.34 18.70
C GLY A 56 12.50 4.89 17.29
N ILE A 57 11.37 5.36 16.76
CA ILE A 57 10.94 4.99 15.40
C ILE A 57 11.88 5.58 14.34
N ILE A 58 12.21 4.77 13.36
CA ILE A 58 12.93 5.19 12.17
C ILE A 58 11.91 5.36 11.04
N GLN A 59 11.89 6.52 10.41
CA GLN A 59 10.95 6.85 9.36
C GLN A 59 11.58 7.73 8.27
N LEU A 60 10.99 7.71 7.08
CA LEU A 60 11.35 8.68 6.04
C LEU A 60 10.96 10.09 6.49
N SER A 61 11.91 11.02 6.46
CA SER A 61 11.69 12.44 6.74
C SER A 61 11.32 13.25 5.50
N SER A 62 11.49 12.65 4.32
CA SER A 62 11.11 13.23 3.04
C SER A 62 10.32 12.19 2.23
N LEU A 63 9.09 12.53 1.87
CA LEU A 63 8.16 11.63 1.19
C LEU A 63 7.91 12.06 -0.24
N LEU A 64 7.60 11.09 -1.09
CA LEU A 64 7.05 11.34 -2.40
C LEU A 64 5.54 11.61 -2.32
N PRO A 65 5.00 12.49 -3.18
CA PRO A 65 3.56 12.53 -3.40
C PRO A 65 3.03 11.16 -3.85
N LEU A 66 1.87 10.76 -3.33
CA LEU A 66 1.31 9.43 -3.61
C LEU A 66 0.96 9.24 -5.10
N ASP A 67 0.56 10.31 -5.78
CA ASP A 67 0.27 10.31 -7.21
C ASP A 67 1.51 10.04 -8.09
N VAL A 68 2.70 10.38 -7.59
CA VAL A 68 3.97 10.01 -8.22
C VAL A 68 4.32 8.57 -7.92
N LEU A 69 4.26 8.17 -6.63
CA LEU A 69 4.64 6.83 -6.20
C LEU A 69 3.73 5.75 -6.79
N TYR A 70 2.43 6.03 -6.90
CA TYR A 70 1.42 5.12 -7.44
C TYR A 70 0.95 5.53 -8.84
N SER A 71 1.83 6.13 -9.65
CA SER A 71 1.50 6.50 -11.04
C SER A 71 1.26 5.29 -11.94
N GLU A 72 1.89 4.16 -11.61
CA GLU A 72 1.76 2.89 -12.33
C GLU A 72 1.48 1.74 -11.36
N ASP A 73 1.02 0.60 -11.89
CA ASP A 73 0.88 -0.63 -11.11
C ASP A 73 2.26 -1.23 -10.84
N HIS A 74 2.54 -1.54 -9.59
CA HIS A 74 3.82 -2.11 -9.18
C HIS A 74 3.85 -3.64 -9.26
N GLY A 75 2.74 -4.30 -9.64
CA GLY A 75 2.64 -5.76 -9.79
C GLY A 75 2.98 -6.55 -8.52
N ALA A 76 3.05 -5.88 -7.37
CA ALA A 76 3.39 -6.51 -6.10
C ALA A 76 2.31 -7.51 -5.68
N GLY A 77 2.75 -8.65 -5.14
CA GLY A 77 1.84 -9.65 -4.56
C GLY A 77 1.18 -10.62 -5.54
N VAL A 78 1.47 -10.56 -6.85
CA VAL A 78 0.92 -11.50 -7.84
C VAL A 78 1.89 -12.57 -8.30
N VAL A 79 3.18 -12.44 -8.01
CA VAL A 79 4.23 -13.31 -8.55
C VAL A 79 4.76 -14.27 -7.49
N GLY A 80 4.66 -15.57 -7.78
CA GLY A 80 5.28 -16.64 -6.99
C GLY A 80 4.35 -17.32 -5.99
N THR A 81 4.75 -18.54 -5.62
CA THR A 81 3.94 -19.39 -4.72
C THR A 81 3.85 -18.85 -3.31
N MET A 82 4.90 -18.15 -2.84
CA MET A 82 4.94 -17.57 -1.50
C MET A 82 3.80 -16.56 -1.28
N TRP A 83 3.57 -15.67 -2.25
CA TRP A 83 2.48 -14.69 -2.20
C TRP A 83 1.11 -15.35 -2.26
N LEU A 84 0.97 -16.35 -3.12
CA LEU A 84 -0.28 -17.10 -3.19
C LEU A 84 -0.59 -17.82 -1.87
N ASP A 85 0.40 -18.43 -1.24
CA ASP A 85 0.23 -19.11 0.05
C ASP A 85 -0.05 -18.09 1.17
N HIS A 86 0.60 -16.91 1.15
CA HIS A 86 0.27 -15.81 2.04
C HIS A 86 -1.22 -15.41 1.93
N HIS A 87 -1.72 -15.16 0.73
CA HIS A 87 -3.13 -14.81 0.54
C HIS A 87 -4.09 -15.90 1.00
N LYS A 88 -3.78 -17.18 0.75
CA LYS A 88 -4.58 -18.30 1.26
C LYS A 88 -4.62 -18.35 2.79
N GLU A 89 -3.48 -18.22 3.45
CA GLU A 89 -3.43 -18.26 4.91
C GLU A 89 -4.07 -17.02 5.53
N PHE A 90 -3.91 -15.85 4.91
CA PHE A 90 -4.59 -14.64 5.35
C PHE A 90 -6.10 -14.74 5.17
N ALA A 91 -6.59 -15.27 4.05
CA ALA A 91 -8.01 -15.55 3.86
C ALA A 91 -8.58 -16.48 4.94
N LYS A 92 -7.86 -17.56 5.30
CA LYS A 92 -8.25 -18.44 6.42
C LYS A 92 -8.25 -17.73 7.77
N PHE A 93 -7.29 -16.81 8.00
CA PHE A 93 -7.25 -16.02 9.22
C PHE A 93 -8.48 -15.11 9.33
N ILE A 94 -8.83 -14.41 8.26
CA ILE A 94 -10.01 -13.54 8.19
C ILE A 94 -11.29 -14.38 8.41
N GLN A 95 -11.38 -15.56 7.82
CA GLN A 95 -12.55 -16.43 7.93
C GLN A 95 -12.89 -16.79 9.39
N LYS A 96 -11.89 -16.87 10.28
CA LYS A 96 -12.13 -17.16 11.71
C LYS A 96 -13.01 -16.12 12.41
N GLN A 97 -13.08 -14.91 11.86
CA GLN A 97 -13.92 -13.81 12.38
C GLN A 97 -15.32 -13.78 11.73
N SER A 98 -15.53 -14.58 10.67
CA SER A 98 -16.80 -14.68 9.94
C SER A 98 -17.42 -13.34 9.52
N PRO A 99 -16.65 -12.39 8.96
CA PRO A 99 -17.21 -11.13 8.48
C PRO A 99 -18.19 -11.36 7.33
N GLN A 100 -19.18 -10.45 7.18
CA GLN A 100 -20.13 -10.47 6.07
C GLN A 100 -19.78 -9.42 5.02
N SER A 101 -19.02 -8.40 5.41
CA SER A 101 -18.56 -7.32 4.53
C SER A 101 -17.12 -6.94 4.86
N ILE A 102 -16.29 -6.78 3.82
CA ILE A 102 -14.87 -6.44 3.96
C ILE A 102 -14.53 -5.24 3.08
N LEU A 103 -13.77 -4.29 3.66
CA LEU A 103 -13.02 -3.28 2.92
C LEU A 103 -11.53 -3.64 2.93
N GLU A 104 -10.98 -3.98 1.77
CA GLU A 104 -9.55 -4.21 1.59
C GLU A 104 -8.87 -2.92 1.10
N ILE A 105 -7.78 -2.53 1.76
CA ILE A 105 -6.98 -1.37 1.39
C ILE A 105 -5.74 -1.86 0.65
N GLY A 106 -5.53 -1.36 -0.58
CA GLY A 106 -4.34 -1.69 -1.38
C GLY A 106 -4.37 -3.11 -1.96
N GLY A 107 -5.57 -3.60 -2.37
CA GLY A 107 -5.73 -4.98 -2.84
C GLY A 107 -5.26 -5.25 -4.27
N SER A 108 -4.73 -4.26 -5.00
CA SER A 108 -4.17 -4.36 -6.36
C SER A 108 -5.03 -5.21 -7.33
N HIS A 109 -4.70 -6.49 -7.47
CA HIS A 109 -5.39 -7.43 -8.37
C HIS A 109 -6.57 -8.19 -7.74
N GLY A 110 -6.82 -8.04 -6.43
CA GLY A 110 -7.90 -8.70 -5.69
C GLY A 110 -7.63 -10.18 -5.38
N ILE A 111 -6.38 -10.59 -5.27
CA ILE A 111 -6.03 -12.00 -5.04
C ILE A 111 -6.53 -12.50 -3.67
N LEU A 112 -6.46 -11.65 -2.62
CA LEU A 112 -6.95 -12.00 -1.30
C LEU A 112 -8.47 -12.25 -1.32
N SER A 113 -9.25 -11.36 -1.94
CA SER A 113 -10.70 -11.54 -2.09
C SER A 113 -11.05 -12.82 -2.84
N ARG A 114 -10.33 -13.12 -3.92
CA ARG A 114 -10.49 -14.36 -4.68
C ARG A 114 -10.25 -15.61 -3.83
N GLU A 115 -9.18 -15.62 -3.04
CA GLU A 115 -8.87 -16.77 -2.16
C GLU A 115 -9.91 -16.92 -1.05
N TYR A 116 -10.41 -15.81 -0.49
CA TYR A 116 -11.46 -15.82 0.51
C TYR A 116 -12.80 -16.34 -0.05
N LYS A 117 -13.20 -15.87 -1.24
CA LYS A 117 -14.47 -16.25 -1.89
C LYS A 117 -14.54 -17.73 -2.29
N LYS A 118 -13.43 -18.46 -2.31
CA LYS A 118 -13.45 -19.93 -2.43
C LYS A 118 -14.05 -20.64 -1.21
N MET A 119 -14.11 -19.94 -0.08
CA MET A 119 -14.61 -20.47 1.19
C MET A 119 -15.98 -19.91 1.56
N ASN A 120 -16.18 -18.59 1.36
CA ASN A 120 -17.41 -17.89 1.67
C ASN A 120 -17.68 -16.80 0.64
N ASP A 121 -18.94 -16.69 0.24
CA ASP A 121 -19.41 -15.56 -0.59
C ASP A 121 -19.90 -14.44 0.31
N ILE A 122 -19.22 -13.28 0.23
CA ILE A 122 -19.49 -12.08 1.03
C ILE A 122 -19.26 -10.83 0.20
N ASP A 123 -19.74 -9.70 0.69
CA ASP A 123 -19.46 -8.40 0.10
C ASP A 123 -18.00 -8.02 0.31
N TRP A 124 -17.27 -7.86 -0.80
CA TRP A 124 -15.86 -7.47 -0.77
C TRP A 124 -15.61 -6.24 -1.61
N THR A 125 -15.13 -5.18 -0.98
CA THR A 125 -14.74 -3.94 -1.65
C THR A 125 -13.25 -3.72 -1.50
N ILE A 126 -12.59 -3.31 -2.59
CA ILE A 126 -11.16 -3.03 -2.63
C ILE A 126 -10.96 -1.55 -2.96
N LEU A 127 -10.30 -0.81 -2.07
CA LEU A 127 -9.84 0.54 -2.33
C LEU A 127 -8.39 0.49 -2.81
N GLU A 128 -8.16 0.92 -4.06
CA GLU A 128 -6.86 0.78 -4.73
C GLU A 128 -6.59 1.99 -5.63
N PRO A 129 -5.42 2.65 -5.55
CA PRO A 129 -5.08 3.77 -6.44
C PRO A 129 -5.07 3.40 -7.92
N ASN A 130 -4.53 2.24 -8.27
CA ASN A 130 -4.43 1.74 -9.65
C ASN A 130 -4.96 0.31 -9.77
N PRO A 131 -6.28 0.12 -9.70
CA PRO A 131 -6.86 -1.22 -9.72
C PRO A 131 -6.63 -1.91 -11.07
N VAL A 132 -6.09 -3.13 -11.01
CA VAL A 132 -5.93 -4.01 -12.17
C VAL A 132 -6.51 -5.39 -11.79
N PRO A 133 -7.84 -5.52 -11.75
CA PRO A 133 -8.50 -6.74 -11.32
C PRO A 133 -8.06 -7.95 -12.13
N ALA A 134 -7.73 -9.06 -11.46
CA ALA A 134 -7.56 -10.34 -12.15
C ALA A 134 -8.90 -10.83 -12.72
N ALA A 135 -8.86 -11.62 -13.81
CA ALA A 135 -10.05 -11.96 -14.58
C ALA A 135 -11.11 -12.78 -13.80
N ASP A 136 -10.69 -13.45 -12.73
CA ASP A 136 -11.52 -14.32 -11.90
C ASP A 136 -11.82 -13.73 -10.50
N VAL A 137 -11.67 -12.42 -10.36
CA VAL A 137 -11.97 -11.70 -9.11
C VAL A 137 -13.38 -11.11 -9.15
N ASP A 138 -14.15 -11.47 -8.16
CA ASP A 138 -15.49 -10.95 -7.90
C ASP A 138 -15.44 -10.05 -6.65
N ALA A 139 -15.05 -8.79 -6.85
CA ALA A 139 -15.02 -7.75 -5.83
C ALA A 139 -15.36 -6.39 -6.45
N VAL A 140 -15.85 -5.47 -5.64
CA VAL A 140 -16.08 -4.09 -6.06
C VAL A 140 -14.78 -3.30 -5.91
N PHE A 141 -14.29 -2.71 -6.99
CA PHE A 141 -13.11 -1.85 -6.94
C PHE A 141 -13.48 -0.38 -6.88
N ILE A 142 -12.93 0.33 -5.90
CA ILE A 142 -13.00 1.79 -5.77
C ILE A 142 -11.60 2.32 -6.07
N LYS A 143 -11.47 3.14 -7.11
CA LYS A 143 -10.20 3.81 -7.42
C LYS A 143 -10.00 4.99 -6.48
N GLY A 144 -8.94 4.97 -5.67
CA GLY A 144 -8.64 6.05 -4.73
C GLY A 144 -7.59 5.68 -3.71
N PHE A 145 -7.28 6.64 -2.84
CA PHE A 145 -6.40 6.48 -1.70
C PHE A 145 -7.19 6.38 -0.41
N PHE A 146 -6.66 5.68 0.57
CA PHE A 146 -7.18 5.67 1.93
C PHE A 146 -6.61 6.89 2.67
N ASP A 147 -7.28 8.02 2.50
CA ASP A 147 -6.87 9.32 3.05
C ASP A 147 -8.05 9.97 3.82
N ASP A 148 -7.85 11.21 4.28
CA ASP A 148 -8.84 11.99 5.03
C ASP A 148 -10.08 12.40 4.20
N LYS A 149 -10.07 12.16 2.89
CA LYS A 149 -11.18 12.45 1.98
C LYS A 149 -11.98 11.20 1.62
N PHE A 150 -11.45 10.02 1.91
CA PHE A 150 -12.13 8.78 1.60
C PHE A 150 -13.33 8.58 2.51
N ILE A 151 -14.50 8.42 1.91
CA ILE A 151 -15.76 8.12 2.61
C ILE A 151 -16.32 6.83 2.02
N PHE A 152 -16.51 5.84 2.86
CA PHE A 152 -17.20 4.61 2.48
C PHE A 152 -18.67 4.69 2.92
N ASN A 153 -19.59 4.53 1.97
CA ASN A 153 -21.03 4.57 2.23
C ASN A 153 -21.59 3.14 2.24
N GLY A 154 -21.27 2.37 3.26
CA GLY A 154 -21.71 1.00 3.41
C GLY A 154 -21.42 0.48 4.81
N GLU A 155 -21.93 -0.71 5.13
CA GLU A 155 -21.56 -1.43 6.34
C GLU A 155 -20.28 -2.21 6.11
N ILE A 156 -19.36 -2.19 7.07
CA ILE A 156 -18.09 -2.89 7.04
C ILE A 156 -17.92 -3.63 8.37
N ASP A 157 -17.74 -4.95 8.28
CA ASP A 157 -17.43 -5.77 9.45
C ASP A 157 -15.91 -5.85 9.70
N ALA A 158 -15.13 -5.76 8.64
CA ALA A 158 -13.67 -5.79 8.76
C ALA A 158 -12.98 -4.92 7.71
N ILE A 159 -11.91 -4.25 8.16
CA ILE A 159 -10.95 -3.60 7.27
C ILE A 159 -9.68 -4.45 7.25
N VAL A 160 -9.19 -4.76 6.06
CA VAL A 160 -7.99 -5.58 5.88
C VAL A 160 -6.99 -4.90 4.95
N HIS A 161 -5.73 -5.13 5.21
CA HIS A 161 -4.64 -4.77 4.29
C HIS A 161 -3.50 -5.77 4.46
N SER A 162 -2.74 -6.06 3.43
CA SER A 162 -1.70 -7.09 3.50
C SER A 162 -0.27 -6.53 3.51
N HIS A 163 -0.05 -5.28 3.17
CA HIS A 163 1.26 -4.59 3.23
C HIS A 163 1.19 -3.13 2.74
#